data_0fa87c6940022c551c708dab533cd785
#
_entry.id   0fa87c6940022c551c708dab533cd785
#
_cell.length_a   1.000
_cell.length_b   1.000
_cell.length_c   1.000
_cell.angle_alpha   90.00
_cell.angle_beta   90.00
_cell.angle_gamma   90.00
#
_symmetry.space_group_name_H-M   'P 1'
#
loop_
_entity.id
_entity.type
_entity.pdbx_description
1 polymer ?
#
loop_
_entity_poly.entity_id
_entity_poly.type
_entity_poly.pdbx_seq_one_letter_code
_entity_poly.pdbx_strand_id
1 'polypeptide(L)'
;MIPATYRRALSGHGGGVFYLHGEDDFRKREAARAIAEAHLDPATRDFNFDVMTGSELDVRDFASVLATPPMMAEWRVVLVHGAEALAPLPAARKLVLDMAASPPEGLALILTATQPKRSRARFYRDIVRAARSLEFRPVRANDLPGFLVSWCHERHGAEMNEDAARALAAAVGSDMGVLAQEIAKLVAMAPEGRPITVETVEEGGIRIPRLDPWRWFDMVGGRDFAAATAALAELFMRGESGVYLVMGLTTHFLRIGLVLDGGLSGLEAALPPHQRWLARRIQGQSRGWNRESLDAALLGLRRADRLM
;
A
#
# COMPACT_ATOMS: atom_id res chain seq x y z
N MET A 1 0.35 3.25 11.35
CA MET A 1 -0.25 3.39 12.70
C MET A 1 -0.48 2.01 13.29
N ILE A 2 0.09 1.73 14.46
CA ILE A 2 -0.25 0.55 15.25
C ILE A 2 -1.59 0.85 15.92
N PRO A 3 -2.64 0.02 15.74
CA PRO A 3 -3.95 0.27 16.37
C PRO A 3 -3.84 0.50 17.88
N ALA A 4 -4.69 1.36 18.43
CA ALA A 4 -4.66 1.70 19.86
C ALA A 4 -4.80 0.46 20.77
N THR A 5 -5.59 -0.53 20.34
CA THR A 5 -5.72 -1.83 20.99
C THR A 5 -4.40 -2.60 21.07
N TYR A 6 -3.55 -2.43 20.06
CA TYR A 6 -2.25 -3.08 19.98
C TYR A 6 -1.18 -2.36 20.81
N ARG A 7 -1.23 -1.04 20.89
CA ARG A 7 -0.39 -0.26 21.83
C ARG A 7 -0.63 -0.68 23.28
N ARG A 8 -1.89 -0.97 23.66
CA ARG A 8 -2.20 -1.52 24.99
C ARG A 8 -1.62 -2.91 25.20
N ALA A 9 -1.61 -3.76 24.17
CA ALA A 9 -0.98 -5.08 24.25
C ALA A 9 0.54 -4.98 24.42
N LEU A 10 1.18 -4.00 23.78
CA LEU A 10 2.61 -3.72 23.93
C LEU A 10 2.95 -3.13 25.31
N SER A 11 2.08 -2.32 25.91
CA SER A 11 2.31 -1.74 27.25
C SER A 11 2.04 -2.74 28.36
N GLY A 12 1.50 -3.92 28.08
CA GLY A 12 1.07 -4.89 29.09
C GLY A 12 2.10 -5.96 29.46
N HIS A 13 3.36 -5.82 29.12
CA HIS A 13 4.46 -6.73 29.47
C HIS A 13 4.16 -8.24 29.19
N GLY A 14 3.32 -8.53 28.23
CA GLY A 14 2.90 -9.89 27.94
C GLY A 14 3.54 -10.46 26.67
N GLY A 15 4.39 -11.46 26.78
CA GLY A 15 4.90 -12.24 25.66
C GLY A 15 3.84 -13.08 24.96
N GLY A 16 4.25 -14.13 24.30
CA GLY A 16 3.40 -15.04 23.56
C GLY A 16 3.55 -14.89 22.05
N VAL A 17 2.54 -15.32 21.29
CA VAL A 17 2.58 -15.30 19.83
C VAL A 17 1.83 -14.12 19.27
N PHE A 18 2.51 -13.30 18.48
CA PHE A 18 1.96 -12.18 17.73
C PHE A 18 1.87 -12.58 16.26
N TYR A 19 0.66 -12.52 15.69
CA TYR A 19 0.43 -12.87 14.30
C TYR A 19 0.00 -11.66 13.50
N LEU A 20 0.94 -11.09 12.73
CA LEU A 20 0.78 -9.90 11.93
C LEU A 20 0.53 -10.32 10.48
N HIS A 21 -0.68 -10.12 9.97
CA HIS A 21 -1.04 -10.61 8.65
C HIS A 21 -1.73 -9.54 7.79
N GLY A 22 -1.77 -9.76 6.48
CA GLY A 22 -2.40 -8.84 5.52
C GLY A 22 -1.46 -8.42 4.40
N GLU A 23 -1.94 -7.54 3.54
CA GLU A 23 -1.25 -7.13 2.30
C GLU A 23 -0.30 -5.92 2.50
N ASP A 24 -0.37 -5.21 3.62
CA ASP A 24 0.47 -4.05 3.89
C ASP A 24 1.77 -4.47 4.58
N ASP A 25 2.77 -4.80 3.76
CA ASP A 25 4.07 -5.29 4.24
C ASP A 25 4.86 -4.23 5.01
N PHE A 26 4.69 -2.96 4.67
CA PHE A 26 5.38 -1.88 5.37
C PHE A 26 4.89 -1.78 6.81
N ARG A 27 3.57 -1.66 7.03
CA ARG A 27 3.01 -1.54 8.38
C ARG A 27 3.18 -2.82 9.19
N LYS A 28 3.17 -4.01 8.56
CA LYS A 28 3.52 -5.27 9.24
C LYS A 28 4.96 -5.24 9.79
N ARG A 29 5.93 -4.80 8.98
CA ARG A 29 7.34 -4.70 9.41
C ARG A 29 7.53 -3.68 10.52
N GLU A 30 6.91 -2.51 10.40
CA GLU A 30 6.96 -1.48 11.46
C GLU A 30 6.35 -1.99 12.77
N ALA A 31 5.21 -2.70 12.70
CA ALA A 31 4.60 -3.29 13.88
C ALA A 31 5.48 -4.39 14.49
N ALA A 32 6.06 -5.27 13.66
CA ALA A 32 6.96 -6.32 14.12
C ALA A 32 8.19 -5.74 14.83
N ARG A 33 8.77 -4.69 14.24
CA ARG A 33 9.90 -3.97 14.83
C ARG A 33 9.52 -3.34 16.18
N ALA A 34 8.38 -2.65 16.25
CA ALA A 34 7.94 -2.01 17.48
C ALA A 34 7.69 -3.02 18.60
N ILE A 35 7.16 -4.22 18.29
CA ILE A 35 7.02 -5.31 19.25
C ILE A 35 8.38 -5.79 19.73
N ALA A 36 9.29 -6.05 18.80
CA ALA A 36 10.64 -6.51 19.13
C ALA A 36 11.36 -5.50 20.03
N GLU A 37 11.31 -4.21 19.69
CA GLU A 37 11.91 -3.12 20.48
C GLU A 37 11.30 -3.01 21.87
N ALA A 38 9.99 -3.26 22.02
CA ALA A 38 9.32 -3.20 23.33
C ALA A 38 9.68 -4.37 24.27
N HIS A 39 10.19 -5.47 23.72
CA HIS A 39 10.55 -6.66 24.47
C HIS A 39 12.06 -6.86 24.65
N LEU A 40 12.88 -6.23 23.80
CA LEU A 40 14.33 -6.42 23.82
C LEU A 40 15.03 -5.39 24.69
N ASP A 41 15.85 -5.87 25.61
CA ASP A 41 16.84 -5.03 26.28
C ASP A 41 18.00 -4.75 25.29
N PRO A 42 18.32 -3.47 25.01
CA PRO A 42 19.42 -3.11 24.11
C PRO A 42 20.76 -3.75 24.49
N ALA A 43 21.04 -3.94 25.79
CA ALA A 43 22.32 -4.49 26.28
C ALA A 43 22.47 -5.99 25.98
N THR A 44 21.37 -6.73 25.84
CA THR A 44 21.37 -8.19 25.64
C THR A 44 20.71 -8.62 24.34
N ARG A 45 20.39 -7.65 23.46
CA ARG A 45 19.66 -7.87 22.21
C ARG A 45 20.25 -8.96 21.34
N ASP A 46 21.56 -8.96 21.14
CA ASP A 46 22.24 -9.88 20.23
C ASP A 46 22.13 -11.34 20.66
N PHE A 47 21.88 -11.59 21.94
CA PHE A 47 21.68 -12.95 22.49
C PHE A 47 20.20 -13.37 22.52
N ASN A 48 19.27 -12.40 22.41
CA ASN A 48 17.85 -12.62 22.65
C ASN A 48 16.97 -12.28 21.44
N PHE A 49 17.55 -12.00 20.28
CA PHE A 49 16.81 -11.68 19.06
C PHE A 49 17.21 -12.57 17.90
N ASP A 50 16.29 -13.44 17.47
CA ASP A 50 16.44 -14.30 16.30
C ASP A 50 15.49 -13.84 15.18
N VAL A 51 16.02 -13.81 13.95
CA VAL A 51 15.22 -13.50 12.74
C VAL A 51 15.31 -14.69 11.80
N MET A 52 14.17 -15.20 11.39
CA MET A 52 14.04 -16.37 10.52
C MET A 52 13.14 -16.07 9.32
N THR A 53 13.39 -16.77 8.20
CA THR A 53 12.54 -16.70 6.99
C THR A 53 11.72 -17.97 6.88
N GLY A 54 10.40 -17.86 6.83
CA GLY A 54 9.50 -19.03 6.83
C GLY A 54 9.73 -20.03 5.70
N SER A 55 10.18 -19.55 4.52
CA SER A 55 10.50 -20.43 3.36
C SER A 55 11.81 -21.22 3.51
N GLU A 56 12.71 -20.78 4.38
CA GLU A 56 14.03 -21.38 4.61
C GLU A 56 14.11 -22.12 5.95
N LEU A 57 13.01 -22.14 6.70
CA LEU A 57 12.98 -22.59 8.08
C LEU A 57 12.99 -24.11 8.17
N ASP A 58 14.02 -24.67 8.84
CA ASP A 58 13.99 -26.04 9.33
C ASP A 58 13.16 -26.11 10.63
N VAL A 59 12.23 -27.06 10.69
CA VAL A 59 11.31 -27.19 11.83
C VAL A 59 12.00 -27.57 13.13
N ARG A 60 13.10 -28.31 13.05
CA ARG A 60 13.86 -28.75 14.25
C ARG A 60 14.65 -27.58 14.82
N ASP A 61 15.30 -26.81 13.95
CA ASP A 61 16.03 -25.60 14.34
C ASP A 61 15.07 -24.57 14.93
N PHE A 62 13.92 -24.39 14.30
CA PHE A 62 12.87 -23.51 14.81
C PHE A 62 12.38 -23.93 16.20
N ALA A 63 12.12 -25.22 16.41
CA ALA A 63 11.73 -25.75 17.72
C ALA A 63 12.82 -25.52 18.77
N SER A 64 14.09 -25.69 18.40
CA SER A 64 15.25 -25.44 19.29
C SER A 64 15.34 -23.98 19.69
N VAL A 65 15.19 -23.06 18.72
CA VAL A 65 15.22 -21.61 18.98
C VAL A 65 14.07 -21.20 19.92
N LEU A 66 12.85 -21.71 19.69
CA LEU A 66 11.69 -21.41 20.53
C LEU A 66 11.77 -21.98 21.95
N ALA A 67 12.52 -23.07 22.12
CA ALA A 67 12.75 -23.70 23.43
C ALA A 67 13.90 -23.04 24.21
N THR A 68 14.70 -22.20 23.59
CA THR A 68 15.83 -21.52 24.23
C THR A 68 15.33 -20.39 25.13
N PRO A 69 15.62 -20.39 26.43
CA PRO A 69 15.20 -19.35 27.33
C PRO A 69 15.94 -18.02 27.07
N PRO A 70 15.40 -16.89 27.50
CA PRO A 70 16.10 -15.60 27.40
C PRO A 70 17.41 -15.64 28.22
N MET A 71 18.45 -14.98 27.70
CA MET A 71 19.77 -14.90 28.31
C MET A 71 19.96 -13.52 28.97
N MET A 72 20.05 -13.49 30.28
CA MET A 72 20.27 -12.26 31.05
C MET A 72 19.25 -11.12 30.74
N ALA A 73 18.03 -11.51 30.36
CA ALA A 73 16.94 -10.63 29.98
C ALA A 73 15.59 -11.22 30.39
N GLU A 74 14.55 -10.41 30.42
CA GLU A 74 13.17 -10.88 30.67
C GLU A 74 12.58 -11.59 29.44
N TRP A 75 12.96 -11.13 28.24
CA TRP A 75 12.38 -11.58 26.99
C TRP A 75 13.41 -12.06 25.97
N ARG A 76 13.04 -13.13 25.27
CA ARG A 76 13.61 -13.56 24.00
C ARG A 76 12.59 -13.30 22.90
N VAL A 77 13.02 -12.68 21.81
CA VAL A 77 12.19 -12.36 20.65
C VAL A 77 12.61 -13.22 19.48
N VAL A 78 11.65 -13.91 18.87
CA VAL A 78 11.84 -14.65 17.62
C VAL A 78 10.93 -14.06 16.56
N LEU A 79 11.50 -13.51 15.49
CA LEU A 79 10.76 -12.91 14.38
C LEU A 79 10.83 -13.81 13.16
N VAL A 80 9.66 -14.26 12.67
CA VAL A 80 9.57 -15.09 11.46
C VAL A 80 8.89 -14.27 10.35
N HIS A 81 9.65 -13.97 9.30
CA HIS A 81 9.12 -13.37 8.08
C HIS A 81 8.54 -14.43 7.14
N GLY A 82 7.42 -14.12 6.48
CA GLY A 82 6.82 -15.03 5.50
C GLY A 82 6.25 -16.29 6.14
N ALA A 83 5.63 -16.16 7.33
CA ALA A 83 5.09 -17.31 8.07
C ALA A 83 3.95 -18.05 7.34
N GLU A 84 3.42 -17.53 6.23
CA GLU A 84 2.53 -18.28 5.33
C GLU A 84 3.20 -19.55 4.77
N ALA A 85 4.53 -19.58 4.64
CA ALA A 85 5.28 -20.77 4.21
C ALA A 85 5.21 -21.93 5.22
N LEU A 86 4.83 -21.68 6.47
CA LEU A 86 4.60 -22.71 7.48
C LEU A 86 3.26 -23.45 7.27
N ALA A 87 2.31 -22.84 6.56
CA ALA A 87 0.98 -23.40 6.37
C ALA A 87 0.96 -24.81 5.72
N PRO A 88 1.80 -25.18 4.74
CA PRO A 88 1.85 -26.53 4.18
C PRO A 88 2.58 -27.53 5.08
N LEU A 89 3.33 -27.09 6.10
CA LEU A 89 4.19 -27.94 6.94
C LEU A 89 3.45 -28.39 8.22
N PRO A 90 2.98 -29.66 8.36
CA PRO A 90 2.17 -30.07 9.50
C PRO A 90 2.88 -29.90 10.86
N ALA A 91 4.17 -30.21 10.93
CA ALA A 91 4.94 -30.09 12.16
C ALA A 91 5.15 -28.62 12.58
N ALA A 92 5.45 -27.72 11.63
CA ALA A 92 5.57 -26.29 11.92
C ALA A 92 4.24 -25.67 12.37
N ARG A 93 3.12 -26.03 11.70
CA ARG A 93 1.78 -25.59 12.11
C ARG A 93 1.46 -25.99 13.54
N LYS A 94 1.70 -27.28 13.86
CA LYS A 94 1.44 -27.79 15.21
C LYS A 94 2.27 -27.02 16.22
N LEU A 95 3.58 -26.87 15.99
CA LEU A 95 4.48 -26.14 16.86
C LEU A 95 4.00 -24.71 17.14
N VAL A 96 3.67 -23.95 16.09
CA VAL A 96 3.20 -22.55 16.23
C VAL A 96 1.88 -22.48 17.00
N LEU A 97 0.94 -23.40 16.75
CA LEU A 97 -0.34 -23.43 17.46
C LEU A 97 -0.18 -23.83 18.93
N ASP A 98 0.72 -24.78 19.23
CA ASP A 98 1.05 -25.17 20.60
C ASP A 98 1.69 -23.99 21.35
N MET A 99 2.62 -23.24 20.72
CA MET A 99 3.20 -22.00 21.28
C MET A 99 2.16 -20.92 21.50
N ALA A 100 1.17 -20.79 20.61
CA ALA A 100 0.10 -19.80 20.76
C ALA A 100 -0.87 -20.16 21.90
N ALA A 101 -1.12 -21.46 22.10
CA ALA A 101 -2.01 -21.95 23.15
C ALA A 101 -1.34 -21.90 24.56
N SER A 102 -0.04 -22.18 24.64
CA SER A 102 0.72 -22.19 25.89
C SER A 102 2.14 -21.65 25.63
N PRO A 103 2.30 -20.32 25.53
CA PRO A 103 3.60 -19.74 25.23
C PRO A 103 4.55 -19.94 26.41
N PRO A 104 5.83 -20.30 26.15
CA PRO A 104 6.86 -20.30 27.18
C PRO A 104 7.00 -18.94 27.85
N GLU A 105 7.34 -18.94 29.13
CA GLU A 105 7.65 -17.71 29.85
C GLU A 105 8.87 -17.01 29.20
N GLY A 106 8.82 -15.69 29.08
CA GLY A 106 9.88 -14.91 28.46
C GLY A 106 9.98 -15.01 26.94
N LEU A 107 9.05 -15.67 26.22
CA LEU A 107 9.05 -15.72 24.76
C LEU A 107 8.10 -14.72 24.15
N ALA A 108 8.59 -13.95 23.15
CA ALA A 108 7.78 -13.17 22.21
C ALA A 108 8.04 -13.67 20.78
N LEU A 109 7.13 -14.50 20.26
CA LEU A 109 7.18 -15.00 18.88
C LEU A 109 6.35 -14.09 17.96
N ILE A 110 7.02 -13.45 17.01
CA ILE A 110 6.40 -12.54 16.05
C ILE A 110 6.37 -13.21 14.68
N LEU A 111 5.18 -13.41 14.15
CA LEU A 111 4.94 -14.02 12.84
C LEU A 111 4.39 -12.98 11.89
N THR A 112 5.09 -12.66 10.81
CA THR A 112 4.56 -11.82 9.73
C THR A 112 4.15 -12.69 8.55
N ALA A 113 2.93 -12.51 8.03
CA ALA A 113 2.41 -13.33 6.93
C ALA A 113 1.59 -12.52 5.92
N THR A 114 1.68 -12.91 4.65
CA THR A 114 0.77 -12.45 3.60
C THR A 114 -0.13 -13.61 3.20
N GLN A 115 -1.37 -13.59 3.68
CA GLN A 115 -2.30 -14.69 3.42
C GLN A 115 -2.73 -14.68 1.95
N PRO A 116 -2.70 -15.83 1.23
CA PRO A 116 -3.26 -15.91 -0.10
C PRO A 116 -4.77 -15.58 -0.09
N LYS A 117 -5.23 -14.67 -0.95
CA LYS A 117 -6.61 -14.13 -0.99
C LYS A 117 -7.73 -15.19 -0.98
N ARG A 118 -7.44 -16.40 -1.43
CA ARG A 118 -8.41 -17.51 -1.53
C ARG A 118 -8.01 -18.72 -0.71
N SER A 119 -7.09 -18.57 0.25
CA SER A 119 -6.69 -19.71 1.06
C SER A 119 -7.83 -20.18 1.98
N ARG A 120 -8.18 -21.46 1.87
CA ARG A 120 -9.10 -22.16 2.75
C ARG A 120 -8.38 -22.92 3.86
N ALA A 121 -7.07 -22.78 3.98
CA ALA A 121 -6.27 -23.51 4.97
C ALA A 121 -6.78 -23.18 6.39
N ARG A 122 -7.14 -24.23 7.14
CA ARG A 122 -7.63 -24.13 8.51
C ARG A 122 -6.63 -23.41 9.43
N PHE A 123 -5.33 -23.60 9.15
CA PHE A 123 -4.24 -22.98 9.90
C PHE A 123 -4.43 -21.47 10.11
N TYR A 124 -4.79 -20.70 9.07
CA TYR A 124 -4.94 -19.25 9.19
C TYR A 124 -6.06 -18.85 10.15
N ARG A 125 -7.14 -19.61 10.18
CA ARG A 125 -8.24 -19.37 11.13
C ARG A 125 -7.86 -19.74 12.56
N ASP A 126 -7.11 -20.82 12.69
CA ASP A 126 -6.72 -21.34 14.00
C ASP A 126 -5.67 -20.42 14.63
N ILE A 127 -4.68 -19.95 13.86
CA ILE A 127 -3.65 -19.02 14.39
C ILE A 127 -4.23 -17.63 14.71
N VAL A 128 -5.19 -17.12 13.91
CA VAL A 128 -5.88 -15.85 14.21
C VAL A 128 -6.61 -15.91 15.55
N ARG A 129 -7.15 -17.08 15.91
CA ARG A 129 -7.87 -17.28 17.19
C ARG A 129 -6.94 -17.53 18.36
N ALA A 130 -5.83 -18.22 18.15
CA ALA A 130 -4.91 -18.64 19.20
C ALA A 130 -3.90 -17.55 19.56
N ALA A 131 -3.43 -16.79 18.58
CA ALA A 131 -2.41 -15.74 18.75
C ALA A 131 -3.00 -14.35 18.96
N ARG A 132 -2.17 -13.41 19.39
CA ARG A 132 -2.46 -11.97 19.35
C ARG A 132 -2.39 -11.50 17.89
N SER A 133 -3.52 -11.58 17.20
CA SER A 133 -3.61 -11.36 15.75
C SER A 133 -3.92 -9.91 15.41
N LEU A 134 -3.24 -9.39 14.39
CA LEU A 134 -3.48 -8.06 13.83
C LEU A 134 -3.44 -8.11 12.31
N GLU A 135 -4.51 -7.63 11.68
CA GLU A 135 -4.64 -7.58 10.23
C GLU A 135 -4.23 -6.19 9.69
N PHE A 136 -3.32 -6.18 8.72
CA PHE A 136 -2.84 -5.00 8.03
C PHE A 136 -3.40 -4.97 6.61
N ARG A 137 -4.57 -4.37 6.44
CA ARG A 137 -5.16 -4.11 5.13
C ARG A 137 -4.54 -2.86 4.51
N PRO A 138 -4.38 -2.81 3.18
CA PRO A 138 -3.98 -1.57 2.50
C PRO A 138 -4.91 -0.41 2.89
N VAL A 139 -4.34 0.75 3.09
CA VAL A 139 -5.13 1.97 3.36
C VAL A 139 -5.91 2.33 2.10
N ARG A 140 -7.20 2.59 2.23
CA ARG A 140 -8.02 3.00 1.10
C ARG A 140 -7.59 4.38 0.62
N ALA A 141 -7.67 4.64 -0.69
CA ALA A 141 -7.25 5.92 -1.26
C ALA A 141 -7.92 7.14 -0.61
N ASN A 142 -9.20 7.02 -0.24
CA ASN A 142 -9.94 8.11 0.41
C ASN A 142 -9.50 8.34 1.87
N ASP A 143 -8.98 7.31 2.53
CA ASP A 143 -8.57 7.38 3.94
C ASP A 143 -7.07 7.73 4.05
N LEU A 144 -6.34 7.65 2.93
CA LEU A 144 -4.89 7.80 2.91
C LEU A 144 -4.40 9.17 3.40
N PRO A 145 -4.97 10.32 2.98
CA PRO A 145 -4.51 11.63 3.47
C PRO A 145 -4.61 11.76 5.01
N GLY A 146 -5.76 11.42 5.59
CA GLY A 146 -5.95 11.45 7.03
C GLY A 146 -5.02 10.47 7.77
N PHE A 147 -4.73 9.33 7.15
CA PHE A 147 -3.75 8.38 7.67
C PHE A 147 -2.33 8.98 7.69
N LEU A 148 -1.90 9.67 6.61
CA LEU A 148 -0.57 10.29 6.52
C LEU A 148 -0.39 11.42 7.54
N VAL A 149 -1.42 12.25 7.77
CA VAL A 149 -1.41 13.27 8.83
C VAL A 149 -1.16 12.63 10.20
N SER A 150 -1.93 11.60 10.52
CA SER A 150 -1.77 10.88 11.79
C SER A 150 -0.41 10.19 11.89
N TRP A 151 0.07 9.60 10.80
CA TRP A 151 1.39 8.95 10.74
C TRP A 151 2.53 9.94 10.98
N CYS A 152 2.47 11.12 10.34
CA CYS A 152 3.44 12.19 10.51
C CYS A 152 3.53 12.62 11.98
N HIS A 153 2.38 12.87 12.60
CA HIS A 153 2.30 13.27 14.00
C HIS A 153 2.82 12.17 14.94
N GLU A 154 2.35 10.93 14.79
CA GLU A 154 2.71 9.83 15.71
C GLU A 154 4.17 9.39 15.59
N ARG A 155 4.73 9.43 14.37
CA ARG A 155 6.07 8.90 14.11
C ARG A 155 7.16 9.96 14.29
N HIS A 156 6.86 11.20 13.94
CA HIS A 156 7.84 12.28 13.87
C HIS A 156 7.55 13.45 14.83
N GLY A 157 6.39 13.45 15.50
CA GLY A 157 5.96 14.58 16.31
C GLY A 157 5.69 15.86 15.51
N ALA A 158 5.64 15.76 14.18
CA ALA A 158 5.47 16.87 13.26
C ALA A 158 4.03 16.97 12.76
N GLU A 159 3.57 18.18 12.51
CA GLU A 159 2.24 18.42 11.93
C GLU A 159 2.30 18.45 10.40
N MET A 160 1.27 17.93 9.76
CA MET A 160 1.09 17.96 8.30
C MET A 160 -0.33 18.41 7.98
N ASN A 161 -0.46 19.38 7.07
CA ASN A 161 -1.76 19.80 6.58
C ASN A 161 -2.40 18.73 5.71
N GLU A 162 -3.72 18.60 5.77
CA GLU A 162 -4.45 17.59 4.99
C GLU A 162 -4.28 17.78 3.47
N ASP A 163 -4.16 19.03 3.00
CA ASP A 163 -3.88 19.34 1.59
C ASP A 163 -2.48 18.87 1.15
N ALA A 164 -1.47 19.01 2.02
CA ALA A 164 -0.13 18.46 1.80
C ALA A 164 -0.16 16.93 1.74
N ALA A 165 -0.91 16.29 2.62
CA ALA A 165 -1.08 14.83 2.63
C ALA A 165 -1.79 14.35 1.36
N ARG A 166 -2.82 15.06 0.88
CA ARG A 166 -3.49 14.77 -0.41
C ARG A 166 -2.54 14.94 -1.58
N ALA A 167 -1.76 16.03 -1.60
CA ALA A 167 -0.79 16.28 -2.64
C ALA A 167 0.29 15.19 -2.69
N LEU A 168 0.81 14.80 -1.53
CA LEU A 168 1.79 13.72 -1.40
C LEU A 168 1.21 12.37 -1.88
N ALA A 169 0.01 12.01 -1.44
CA ALA A 169 -0.67 10.79 -1.88
C ALA A 169 -0.96 10.77 -3.39
N ALA A 170 -1.31 11.92 -3.97
CA ALA A 170 -1.54 12.05 -5.41
C ALA A 170 -0.23 11.89 -6.22
N ALA A 171 0.88 12.36 -5.68
CA ALA A 171 2.19 12.31 -6.35
C ALA A 171 2.86 10.93 -6.27
N VAL A 172 2.79 10.29 -5.11
CA VAL A 172 3.52 9.05 -4.80
C VAL A 172 2.64 7.81 -4.98
N GLY A 173 1.31 7.98 -4.84
CA GLY A 173 0.38 6.85 -4.82
C GLY A 173 0.20 6.27 -3.42
N SER A 174 -0.07 4.95 -3.35
CA SER A 174 -0.42 4.27 -2.10
C SER A 174 0.69 3.38 -1.52
N ASP A 175 1.92 3.48 -2.03
CA ASP A 175 3.06 2.74 -1.46
C ASP A 175 3.47 3.36 -0.12
N MET A 176 3.12 2.67 0.96
CA MET A 176 3.38 3.15 2.31
C MET A 176 4.86 3.27 2.64
N GLY A 177 5.72 2.46 2.02
CA GLY A 177 7.17 2.54 2.22
C GLY A 177 7.75 3.82 1.64
N VAL A 178 7.36 4.14 0.40
CA VAL A 178 7.77 5.39 -0.27
C VAL A 178 7.19 6.60 0.44
N LEU A 179 5.88 6.57 0.79
CA LEU A 179 5.23 7.66 1.52
C LEU A 179 5.90 7.95 2.86
N ALA A 180 6.29 6.92 3.61
CA ALA A 180 6.99 7.08 4.89
C ALA A 180 8.38 7.73 4.71
N GLN A 181 9.13 7.36 3.67
CA GLN A 181 10.42 7.97 3.35
C GLN A 181 10.26 9.44 2.95
N GLU A 182 9.27 9.74 2.12
CA GLU A 182 8.99 11.12 1.71
C GLU A 182 8.57 11.98 2.91
N ILE A 183 7.71 11.47 3.80
CA ILE A 183 7.33 12.19 5.02
C ILE A 183 8.57 12.44 5.90
N ALA A 184 9.44 11.45 6.11
CA ALA A 184 10.65 11.63 6.90
C ALA A 184 11.57 12.74 6.32
N LYS A 185 11.69 12.78 4.98
CA LYS A 185 12.42 13.84 4.26
C LYS A 185 11.77 15.21 4.48
N LEU A 186 10.44 15.31 4.32
CA LEU A 186 9.71 16.57 4.48
C LEU A 186 9.80 17.08 5.92
N VAL A 187 9.73 16.21 6.91
CA VAL A 187 9.93 16.56 8.32
C VAL A 187 11.33 17.14 8.56
N ALA A 188 12.37 16.55 7.94
CA ALA A 188 13.75 17.05 8.07
C ALA A 188 13.96 18.41 7.37
N MET A 189 13.14 18.73 6.37
CA MET A 189 13.21 20.00 5.61
C MET A 189 12.34 21.10 6.22
N ALA A 190 11.25 20.74 6.87
CA ALA A 190 10.31 21.72 7.43
C ALA A 190 10.96 22.49 8.58
N PRO A 191 10.76 23.80 8.69
CA PRO A 191 11.22 24.58 9.84
C PRO A 191 10.58 24.03 11.12
N GLU A 192 11.37 24.03 12.21
CA GLU A 192 10.92 23.52 13.52
C GLU A 192 9.61 24.19 13.97
N GLY A 193 8.65 23.38 14.40
CA GLY A 193 7.35 23.85 14.88
C GLY A 193 6.38 24.35 13.80
N ARG A 194 6.72 24.22 12.52
CA ARG A 194 5.80 24.55 11.42
C ARG A 194 5.20 23.29 10.78
N PRO A 195 3.91 23.33 10.39
CA PRO A 195 3.31 22.19 9.70
C PRO A 195 3.89 22.03 8.30
N ILE A 196 3.94 20.79 7.82
CA ILE A 196 4.24 20.47 6.43
C ILE A 196 3.06 20.94 5.56
N THR A 197 3.33 21.84 4.62
CA THR A 197 2.37 22.41 3.69
C THR A 197 2.57 21.85 2.28
N VAL A 198 1.69 22.24 1.34
CA VAL A 198 1.82 21.88 -0.08
C VAL A 198 3.13 22.42 -0.65
N GLU A 199 3.51 23.64 -0.26
CA GLU A 199 4.77 24.27 -0.67
C GLU A 199 5.96 23.46 -0.19
N THR A 200 5.94 22.97 1.05
CA THR A 200 7.00 22.08 1.59
C THR A 200 7.12 20.80 0.76
N VAL A 201 5.98 20.23 0.31
CA VAL A 201 5.98 19.04 -0.56
C VAL A 201 6.62 19.35 -1.92
N GLU A 202 6.30 20.51 -2.52
CA GLU A 202 6.90 20.97 -3.79
C GLU A 202 8.40 21.24 -3.66
N GLU A 203 8.82 21.94 -2.61
CA GLU A 203 10.22 22.22 -2.28
C GLU A 203 11.02 20.94 -2.03
N GLY A 204 10.37 19.90 -1.49
CA GLY A 204 10.93 18.56 -1.35
C GLY A 204 11.19 17.83 -2.66
N GLY A 205 10.94 18.47 -3.81
CA GLY A 205 11.14 17.90 -5.14
C GLY A 205 10.07 16.87 -5.53
N ILE A 206 9.00 16.75 -4.75
CA ILE A 206 7.88 15.89 -5.05
C ILE A 206 7.01 16.58 -6.09
N ARG A 207 6.97 16.02 -7.29
CA ARG A 207 6.15 16.57 -8.37
C ARG A 207 4.68 16.26 -8.10
N ILE A 208 3.95 17.24 -7.59
CA ILE A 208 2.51 17.12 -7.39
C ILE A 208 1.83 17.12 -8.75
N PRO A 209 1.04 16.09 -9.10
CA PRO A 209 0.27 16.08 -10.35
C PRO A 209 -0.82 17.15 -10.26
N ARG A 210 -0.56 18.36 -10.80
CA ARG A 210 -1.61 19.39 -10.93
C ARG A 210 -2.58 19.04 -12.04
N LEU A 211 -2.16 18.21 -12.98
CA LEU A 211 -2.99 17.68 -14.04
C LEU A 211 -2.90 16.16 -14.06
N ASP A 212 -3.97 15.49 -13.67
CA ASP A 212 -4.14 14.05 -13.83
C ASP A 212 -4.28 13.72 -15.33
N PRO A 213 -3.51 12.78 -15.91
CA PRO A 213 -3.71 12.31 -17.28
C PRO A 213 -5.15 11.93 -17.61
N TRP A 214 -5.89 11.41 -16.63
CA TRP A 214 -7.33 11.12 -16.81
C TRP A 214 -8.15 12.36 -17.07
N ARG A 215 -7.86 13.48 -16.41
CA ARG A 215 -8.50 14.76 -16.65
C ARG A 215 -8.17 15.28 -18.05
N TRP A 216 -6.94 15.03 -18.52
CA TRP A 216 -6.54 15.37 -19.89
C TRP A 216 -7.30 14.53 -20.92
N PHE A 217 -7.46 13.22 -20.69
CA PHE A 217 -8.29 12.37 -21.55
C PHE A 217 -9.74 12.86 -21.62
N ASP A 218 -10.27 13.35 -20.50
CA ASP A 218 -11.62 13.94 -20.49
C ASP A 218 -11.74 15.25 -21.25
N MET A 219 -10.73 16.12 -21.20
CA MET A 219 -10.70 17.35 -22.01
C MET A 219 -10.74 16.98 -23.49
N VAL A 220 -9.92 16.02 -23.91
CA VAL A 220 -9.89 15.54 -25.30
C VAL A 220 -11.21 14.84 -25.67
N GLY A 221 -11.72 13.94 -24.81
CA GLY A 221 -13.01 13.27 -24.99
C GLY A 221 -14.20 14.23 -25.04
N GLY A 222 -14.15 15.31 -24.25
CA GLY A 222 -15.11 16.40 -24.25
C GLY A 222 -14.94 17.43 -25.40
N ARG A 223 -13.92 17.26 -26.26
CA ARG A 223 -13.53 18.15 -27.35
C ARG A 223 -13.06 19.53 -26.94
N ASP A 224 -12.61 19.70 -25.71
CA ASP A 224 -11.92 20.91 -25.28
C ASP A 224 -10.44 20.86 -25.71
N PHE A 225 -10.23 20.97 -27.01
CA PHE A 225 -8.89 20.82 -27.60
C PHE A 225 -7.96 21.98 -27.23
N ALA A 226 -8.50 23.17 -26.94
CA ALA A 226 -7.68 24.31 -26.53
C ALA A 226 -7.06 24.05 -25.16
N ALA A 227 -7.87 23.67 -24.18
CA ALA A 227 -7.40 23.29 -22.85
C ALA A 227 -6.49 22.05 -22.89
N ALA A 228 -6.86 21.03 -23.69
CA ALA A 228 -6.08 19.81 -23.83
C ALA A 228 -4.68 20.08 -24.41
N THR A 229 -4.55 20.98 -25.42
CA THR A 229 -3.26 21.34 -26.01
C THR A 229 -2.38 22.10 -25.04
N ALA A 230 -2.93 23.05 -24.29
CA ALA A 230 -2.19 23.77 -23.26
C ALA A 230 -1.70 22.82 -22.15
N ALA A 231 -2.57 21.91 -21.72
CA ALA A 231 -2.29 20.93 -20.70
C ALA A 231 -1.24 19.87 -21.12
N LEU A 232 -1.12 19.56 -22.41
CA LEU A 232 -0.18 18.57 -22.93
C LEU A 232 1.27 19.00 -22.71
N ALA A 233 1.59 20.27 -22.90
CA ALA A 233 2.93 20.81 -22.63
C ALA A 233 3.30 20.64 -21.15
N GLU A 234 2.37 20.86 -20.25
CA GLU A 234 2.55 20.68 -18.81
C GLU A 234 2.80 19.20 -18.44
N LEU A 235 2.06 18.27 -19.04
CA LEU A 235 2.25 16.83 -18.84
C LEU A 235 3.66 16.38 -19.27
N PHE A 236 4.14 16.82 -20.43
CA PHE A 236 5.50 16.51 -20.89
C PHE A 236 6.59 17.12 -20.02
N MET A 237 6.45 18.39 -19.60
CA MET A 237 7.40 19.01 -18.67
C MET A 237 7.52 18.26 -17.34
N ARG A 238 6.48 17.53 -16.95
CA ARG A 238 6.42 16.70 -15.73
C ARG A 238 6.91 15.28 -15.93
N GLY A 239 7.32 14.91 -17.17
CA GLY A 239 7.88 13.61 -17.47
C GLY A 239 6.84 12.54 -17.78
N GLU A 240 5.59 12.91 -18.09
CA GLU A 240 4.62 11.94 -18.59
C GLU A 240 5.08 11.39 -19.95
N SER A 241 4.99 10.07 -20.09
CA SER A 241 5.41 9.40 -21.31
C SER A 241 4.40 9.66 -22.44
N GLY A 242 4.87 10.11 -23.61
CA GLY A 242 4.03 10.26 -24.80
C GLY A 242 3.33 8.94 -25.17
N VAL A 243 4.04 7.82 -25.06
CA VAL A 243 3.47 6.46 -25.30
C VAL A 243 2.32 6.19 -24.34
N TYR A 244 2.47 6.50 -23.05
CA TYR A 244 1.39 6.35 -22.05
C TYR A 244 0.17 7.19 -22.41
N LEU A 245 0.37 8.46 -22.79
CA LEU A 245 -0.71 9.37 -23.17
C LEU A 245 -1.45 8.87 -24.43
N VAL A 246 -0.72 8.40 -25.44
CA VAL A 246 -1.33 7.85 -26.67
C VAL A 246 -2.11 6.56 -26.38
N MET A 247 -1.57 5.64 -25.58
CA MET A 247 -2.26 4.40 -25.18
C MET A 247 -3.53 4.70 -24.35
N GLY A 248 -3.42 5.61 -23.38
CA GLY A 248 -4.54 6.02 -22.54
C GLY A 248 -5.66 6.67 -23.35
N LEU A 249 -5.31 7.59 -24.26
CA LEU A 249 -6.27 8.28 -25.11
C LEU A 249 -6.91 7.31 -26.14
N THR A 250 -6.13 6.37 -26.68
CA THR A 250 -6.66 5.30 -27.56
C THR A 250 -7.71 4.48 -26.80
N THR A 251 -7.41 4.05 -25.61
CA THR A 251 -8.35 3.32 -24.74
C THR A 251 -9.61 4.15 -24.45
N HIS A 252 -9.45 5.45 -24.23
CA HIS A 252 -10.56 6.37 -23.99
C HIS A 252 -11.49 6.49 -25.22
N PHE A 253 -10.92 6.65 -26.41
CA PHE A 253 -11.68 6.71 -27.66
C PHE A 253 -12.35 5.38 -28.01
N LEU A 254 -11.71 4.24 -27.76
CA LEU A 254 -12.37 2.93 -27.92
C LEU A 254 -13.60 2.80 -27.03
N ARG A 255 -13.54 3.33 -25.79
CA ARG A 255 -14.70 3.36 -24.90
C ARG A 255 -15.81 4.29 -25.42
N ILE A 256 -15.47 5.43 -25.99
CA ILE A 256 -16.45 6.30 -26.68
C ILE A 256 -17.08 5.53 -27.85
N GLY A 257 -16.31 4.80 -28.64
CA GLY A 257 -16.80 3.97 -29.72
C GLY A 257 -17.80 2.91 -29.26
N LEU A 258 -17.52 2.23 -28.15
CA LEU A 258 -18.47 1.28 -27.56
C LEU A 258 -19.82 1.91 -27.17
N VAL A 259 -19.82 3.19 -26.73
CA VAL A 259 -21.07 3.93 -26.47
C VAL A 259 -21.79 4.27 -27.76
N LEU A 260 -21.08 4.67 -28.82
CA LEU A 260 -21.69 4.99 -30.11
C LEU A 260 -22.35 3.78 -30.77
N ASP A 261 -21.77 2.57 -30.56
CA ASP A 261 -22.28 1.34 -31.15
C ASP A 261 -23.34 0.64 -30.29
N GLY A 262 -23.13 0.53 -29.00
CA GLY A 262 -23.97 -0.27 -28.08
C GLY A 262 -24.62 0.51 -26.94
N GLY A 263 -24.52 1.84 -26.95
CA GLY A 263 -25.01 2.67 -25.85
C GLY A 263 -24.31 2.45 -24.52
N LEU A 264 -24.93 2.92 -23.44
CA LEU A 264 -24.39 2.78 -22.09
C LEU A 264 -24.20 1.31 -21.69
N SER A 265 -25.17 0.46 -22.02
CA SER A 265 -25.14 -0.98 -21.68
C SER A 265 -23.99 -1.71 -22.39
N GLY A 266 -23.67 -1.36 -23.63
CA GLY A 266 -22.52 -1.92 -24.36
C GLY A 266 -21.20 -1.59 -23.66
N LEU A 267 -21.02 -0.37 -23.20
CA LEU A 267 -19.84 0.03 -22.45
C LEU A 267 -19.78 -0.63 -21.07
N GLU A 268 -20.89 -0.67 -20.32
CA GLU A 268 -20.94 -1.30 -18.98
C GLU A 268 -20.60 -2.81 -19.04
N ALA A 269 -21.02 -3.49 -20.11
CA ALA A 269 -20.70 -4.91 -20.32
C ALA A 269 -19.20 -5.13 -20.59
N ALA A 270 -18.54 -4.20 -21.28
CA ALA A 270 -17.12 -4.27 -21.61
C ALA A 270 -16.19 -3.82 -20.47
N LEU A 271 -16.70 -3.04 -19.52
CA LEU A 271 -15.91 -2.53 -18.41
C LEU A 271 -15.83 -3.53 -17.24
N PRO A 272 -14.62 -3.68 -16.65
CA PRO A 272 -14.49 -4.38 -15.37
C PRO A 272 -15.39 -3.76 -14.30
N PRO A 273 -15.89 -4.54 -13.31
CA PRO A 273 -16.83 -4.06 -12.29
C PRO A 273 -16.36 -2.79 -11.54
N HIS A 274 -15.06 -2.68 -11.26
CA HIS A 274 -14.47 -1.53 -10.57
C HIS A 274 -14.33 -0.28 -11.42
N GLN A 275 -14.54 -0.37 -12.75
CA GLN A 275 -14.49 0.77 -13.70
C GLN A 275 -15.87 1.20 -14.22
N ARG A 276 -16.95 0.55 -13.83
CA ARG A 276 -18.31 0.86 -14.33
C ARG A 276 -18.77 2.28 -14.02
N TRP A 277 -18.19 2.92 -12.99
CA TRP A 277 -18.45 4.32 -12.68
C TRP A 277 -18.05 5.28 -13.82
N LEU A 278 -17.10 4.89 -14.69
CA LEU A 278 -16.69 5.66 -15.86
C LEU A 278 -17.78 5.74 -16.95
N ALA A 279 -18.69 4.78 -17.01
CA ALA A 279 -19.59 4.61 -18.13
C ALA A 279 -20.47 5.84 -18.36
N ARG A 280 -21.04 6.42 -17.31
CA ARG A 280 -21.89 7.65 -17.41
C ARG A 280 -21.10 8.86 -17.89
N ARG A 281 -19.84 8.99 -17.46
CA ARG A 281 -18.95 10.08 -17.84
C ARG A 281 -18.61 10.01 -19.32
N ILE A 282 -18.23 8.84 -19.82
CA ILE A 282 -17.93 8.59 -21.23
C ILE A 282 -19.18 8.74 -22.10
N GLN A 283 -20.35 8.33 -21.63
CA GLN A 283 -21.61 8.57 -22.32
C GLN A 283 -21.89 10.07 -22.52
N GLY A 284 -21.58 10.91 -21.53
CA GLY A 284 -21.70 12.38 -21.66
C GLY A 284 -20.82 12.92 -22.79
N GLN A 285 -19.59 12.41 -22.89
CA GLN A 285 -18.60 12.83 -23.90
C GLN A 285 -18.95 12.32 -25.28
N SER A 286 -19.50 11.11 -25.43
CA SER A 286 -19.83 10.50 -26.71
C SER A 286 -20.81 11.32 -27.55
N ARG A 287 -21.61 12.19 -26.93
CA ARG A 287 -22.53 13.11 -27.64
C ARG A 287 -21.82 14.09 -28.56
N GLY A 288 -20.57 14.41 -28.32
CA GLY A 288 -19.73 15.27 -29.15
C GLY A 288 -19.05 14.53 -30.32
N TRP A 289 -19.18 13.19 -30.41
CA TRP A 289 -18.48 12.36 -31.37
C TRP A 289 -19.44 11.62 -32.31
N ASN A 290 -19.02 11.46 -33.54
CA ASN A 290 -19.62 10.52 -34.51
C ASN A 290 -18.55 9.55 -34.96
N ARG A 291 -18.95 8.51 -35.69
CA ARG A 291 -18.04 7.44 -36.14
C ARG A 291 -16.88 7.98 -36.97
N GLU A 292 -17.17 8.89 -37.92
CA GLU A 292 -16.16 9.48 -38.79
C GLU A 292 -15.09 10.26 -38.04
N SER A 293 -15.51 11.14 -37.09
CA SER A 293 -14.59 11.94 -36.29
C SER A 293 -13.79 11.10 -35.31
N LEU A 294 -14.38 10.00 -34.79
CA LEU A 294 -13.69 9.06 -33.92
C LEU A 294 -12.63 8.26 -34.66
N ASP A 295 -12.96 7.75 -35.87
CA ASP A 295 -12.03 7.02 -36.74
C ASP A 295 -10.85 7.94 -37.14
N ALA A 296 -11.12 9.18 -37.50
CA ALA A 296 -10.07 10.16 -37.79
C ALA A 296 -9.13 10.38 -36.61
N ALA A 297 -9.68 10.50 -35.37
CA ALA A 297 -8.88 10.63 -34.16
C ALA A 297 -8.01 9.40 -33.89
N LEU A 298 -8.56 8.19 -34.00
CA LEU A 298 -7.81 6.94 -33.82
C LEU A 298 -6.70 6.77 -34.86
N LEU A 299 -6.96 7.17 -36.13
CA LEU A 299 -5.93 7.21 -37.18
C LEU A 299 -4.82 8.21 -36.87
N GLY A 300 -5.18 9.37 -36.29
CA GLY A 300 -4.23 10.37 -35.79
C GLY A 300 -3.33 9.81 -34.70
N LEU A 301 -3.90 9.12 -33.70
CA LEU A 301 -3.13 8.48 -32.60
C LEU A 301 -2.20 7.39 -33.14
N ARG A 302 -2.63 6.58 -34.10
CA ARG A 302 -1.77 5.57 -34.75
C ARG A 302 -0.58 6.20 -35.49
N ARG A 303 -0.76 7.41 -36.05
CA ARG A 303 0.37 8.15 -36.67
C ARG A 303 1.33 8.67 -35.60
N ALA A 304 0.80 9.22 -34.50
CA ALA A 304 1.61 9.69 -33.38
C ALA A 304 2.44 8.55 -32.75
N ASP A 305 1.83 7.39 -32.55
CA ASP A 305 2.50 6.18 -32.02
C ASP A 305 3.70 5.72 -32.89
N ARG A 306 3.59 5.87 -34.21
CA ARG A 306 4.70 5.52 -35.13
C ARG A 306 5.86 6.50 -35.14
N LEU A 307 5.67 7.70 -34.60
CA LEU A 307 6.67 8.76 -34.55
C LEU A 307 7.42 8.80 -33.20
N MET A 308 6.96 8.03 -32.23
CA MET A 308 7.58 7.86 -30.91
C MET A 308 8.47 6.63 -30.85
#